data_a860f4875433d75867fdf5227e742b70
#
_entry.id   a860f4875433d75867fdf5227e742b70
#
_cell.length_a   1.000
_cell.length_b   1.000
_cell.length_c   1.000
_cell.angle_alpha   90.00
_cell.angle_beta   90.00
_cell.angle_gamma   90.00
#
_symmetry.space_group_name_H-M   'P 1'
#
loop_
_entity.id
_entity.type
_entity.pdbx_description
1 polymer ?
#
loop_
_entity_poly.entity_id
_entity_poly.type
_entity_poly.pdbx_seq_one_letter_code
_entity_poly.pdbx_strand_id
1 'polypeptide(L)'
;FSFFEYDLSGKLLTEWQTSADSITMLISQIRISEPNKEAVYQNFNKDPNVVIFDRSYFANKWVSAINDDFYLILYISSFLIFFALWFSYGRIELTLMSFLPMLISWVIILGLMGILGIEFNIINIILSTFIFGIGDDFSIFIMDGLQNKYRTGQKVLNSHKTAIFFSAFTTVVGMGALVFAKHPALQSISLISILGMIAVVLVAYTIRPIIFRFFIAGPASKGLPPYTLIGLIRTVLLFLLFFIGCIVLRILIILLYPVPVRKGSKQRLVCRLIQITCKGILLLATAVKKEHINKANERFRHPAIIIANHQSFIDILVLLSLSSKILM
;
A
#
# COMPACT_ATOMS: atom_id res chain seq x y z
N PHE A 1 43.51 -0.90 -41.76
CA PHE A 1 42.22 -1.63 -41.74
C PHE A 1 42.05 -2.28 -43.11
N SER A 2 42.07 -3.62 -43.20
CA SER A 2 41.65 -4.38 -44.38
C SER A 2 40.25 -4.94 -44.12
N PHE A 3 39.37 -4.73 -45.07
CA PHE A 3 38.01 -5.19 -45.04
C PHE A 3 37.87 -6.40 -45.95
N PHE A 4 37.42 -7.53 -45.45
CA PHE A 4 37.11 -8.72 -46.21
C PHE A 4 35.63 -9.07 -46.02
N GLU A 5 34.92 -9.18 -47.13
CA GLU A 5 33.52 -9.59 -47.14
C GLU A 5 33.44 -11.04 -47.65
N TYR A 6 32.98 -11.97 -46.82
CA TYR A 6 32.77 -13.36 -47.21
C TYR A 6 31.30 -13.71 -47.19
N ASP A 7 30.82 -14.20 -48.29
CA ASP A 7 29.46 -14.76 -48.38
C ASP A 7 29.50 -16.27 -48.10
N LEU A 8 29.20 -16.64 -46.88
CA LEU A 8 28.98 -18.02 -46.45
C LEU A 8 27.49 -18.24 -46.29
N SER A 9 26.86 -18.96 -47.20
CA SER A 9 25.43 -19.35 -47.19
C SER A 9 24.42 -18.19 -47.39
N GLY A 10 24.71 -17.23 -48.26
CA GLY A 10 23.82 -16.09 -48.52
C GLY A 10 23.69 -15.09 -47.39
N LYS A 11 24.60 -15.11 -46.42
CA LYS A 11 24.69 -14.14 -45.34
C LYS A 11 26.03 -13.44 -45.40
N LEU A 12 26.01 -12.11 -45.54
CA LEU A 12 27.18 -11.25 -45.47
C LEU A 12 27.85 -11.34 -44.09
N LEU A 13 29.03 -11.92 -44.03
CA LEU A 13 29.93 -11.86 -42.88
C LEU A 13 30.97 -10.78 -43.18
N THR A 14 30.96 -9.73 -42.38
CA THR A 14 31.90 -8.64 -42.49
C THR A 14 33.00 -8.86 -41.46
N GLU A 15 34.23 -9.15 -41.90
CA GLU A 15 35.37 -9.33 -41.02
C GLU A 15 36.28 -8.10 -41.06
N TRP A 16 36.63 -7.61 -39.91
CA TRP A 16 37.55 -6.51 -39.73
C TRP A 16 38.81 -7.01 -39.01
N GLN A 17 39.95 -6.86 -39.64
CA GLN A 17 41.21 -7.19 -39.00
C GLN A 17 41.99 -5.92 -38.65
N THR A 18 42.38 -5.80 -37.42
CA THR A 18 43.30 -4.75 -36.97
C THR A 18 44.45 -5.38 -36.23
N SER A 19 45.67 -4.91 -36.48
CA SER A 19 46.88 -5.34 -35.79
C SER A 19 47.55 -4.12 -35.16
N ALA A 20 47.85 -4.19 -33.89
CA ALA A 20 48.63 -3.19 -33.15
C ALA A 20 49.70 -3.91 -32.32
N ASP A 21 50.94 -3.60 -32.59
CA ASP A 21 52.16 -4.02 -31.95
C ASP A 21 52.39 -5.53 -31.65
N SER A 22 51.44 -6.27 -31.18
CA SER A 22 51.55 -7.73 -30.87
C SER A 22 50.22 -8.41 -30.74
N ILE A 23 49.12 -7.70 -30.97
CA ILE A 23 47.76 -8.26 -30.82
C ILE A 23 47.06 -8.12 -32.15
N THR A 24 46.61 -9.25 -32.71
CA THR A 24 45.74 -9.28 -33.89
C THR A 24 44.32 -9.54 -33.42
N MET A 25 43.42 -8.60 -33.72
CA MET A 25 41.96 -8.75 -33.47
C MET A 25 41.27 -9.10 -34.76
N LEU A 26 40.45 -10.15 -34.73
CA LEU A 26 39.53 -10.50 -35.79
C LEU A 26 38.11 -10.09 -35.33
N ILE A 27 37.47 -9.20 -36.07
CA ILE A 27 36.11 -8.74 -35.76
C ILE A 27 35.14 -9.38 -36.76
N SER A 28 34.28 -10.26 -36.24
CA SER A 28 33.23 -10.93 -37.03
C SER A 28 31.85 -10.49 -36.57
N GLN A 29 30.97 -10.20 -37.50
CA GLN A 29 29.58 -9.87 -37.22
C GLN A 29 28.67 -11.06 -37.52
N ILE A 30 27.99 -11.58 -36.50
CA ILE A 30 27.09 -12.73 -36.61
C ILE A 30 25.66 -12.27 -36.36
N ARG A 31 24.74 -12.63 -37.25
CA ARG A 31 23.31 -12.39 -37.07
C ARG A 31 22.68 -13.57 -36.34
N ILE A 32 22.14 -13.34 -35.13
CA ILE A 32 21.55 -14.39 -34.28
C ILE A 32 20.08 -14.04 -34.03
N SER A 33 19.20 -15.04 -34.06
CA SER A 33 17.82 -14.88 -33.66
C SER A 33 17.70 -14.69 -32.13
N GLU A 34 16.75 -13.85 -31.66
CA GLU A 34 16.57 -13.52 -30.26
C GLU A 34 16.57 -14.72 -29.31
N PRO A 35 15.84 -15.85 -29.58
CA PRO A 35 15.81 -16.97 -28.64
C PRO A 35 17.16 -17.68 -28.46
N ASN A 36 18.09 -17.53 -29.40
CA ASN A 36 19.40 -18.22 -29.36
C ASN A 36 20.53 -17.32 -28.83
N LYS A 37 20.28 -16.03 -28.59
CA LYS A 37 21.30 -15.09 -28.14
C LYS A 37 21.93 -15.52 -26.82
N GLU A 38 21.12 -15.82 -25.80
CA GLU A 38 21.61 -16.18 -24.48
C GLU A 38 22.53 -17.43 -24.51
N ALA A 39 22.17 -18.45 -25.29
CA ALA A 39 22.98 -19.67 -25.44
C ALA A 39 24.33 -19.38 -26.12
N VAL A 40 24.33 -18.48 -27.11
CA VAL A 40 25.57 -18.06 -27.80
C VAL A 40 26.46 -17.27 -26.81
N TYR A 41 25.90 -16.35 -26.05
CA TYR A 41 26.66 -15.61 -25.04
C TYR A 41 27.29 -16.51 -23.99
N GLN A 42 26.54 -17.45 -23.44
CA GLN A 42 27.05 -18.42 -22.43
C GLN A 42 28.17 -19.29 -22.97
N ASN A 43 28.11 -19.65 -24.23
CA ASN A 43 29.15 -20.50 -24.87
C ASN A 43 30.44 -19.72 -25.15
N PHE A 44 30.34 -18.53 -25.73
CA PHE A 44 31.52 -17.74 -26.10
C PHE A 44 32.16 -17.01 -24.90
N ASN A 45 31.40 -16.69 -23.85
CA ASN A 45 31.91 -16.07 -22.64
C ASN A 45 32.87 -16.96 -21.83
N LYS A 46 32.95 -18.25 -22.21
CA LYS A 46 33.88 -19.22 -21.58
C LYS A 46 35.30 -19.11 -22.15
N ASP A 47 35.47 -18.51 -23.31
CA ASP A 47 36.77 -18.35 -23.96
C ASP A 47 37.34 -16.94 -23.66
N PRO A 48 38.47 -16.85 -22.92
CA PRO A 48 39.05 -15.57 -22.54
C PRO A 48 39.56 -14.75 -23.72
N ASN A 49 39.70 -15.35 -24.90
CA ASN A 49 40.16 -14.69 -26.12
C ASN A 49 39.01 -14.13 -26.98
N VAL A 50 37.75 -14.38 -26.60
CA VAL A 50 36.59 -13.93 -27.34
C VAL A 50 35.88 -12.82 -26.57
N VAL A 51 35.72 -11.66 -27.21
CA VAL A 51 34.91 -10.56 -26.68
C VAL A 51 33.65 -10.42 -27.51
N ILE A 52 32.50 -10.64 -26.92
CA ILE A 52 31.20 -10.48 -27.60
C ILE A 52 30.69 -9.08 -27.33
N PHE A 53 30.31 -8.36 -28.38
CA PHE A 53 29.69 -7.05 -28.25
C PHE A 53 28.36 -7.03 -29.05
N ASP A 54 27.25 -6.97 -28.32
CA ASP A 54 25.92 -6.71 -28.89
C ASP A 54 25.28 -5.56 -28.11
N ARG A 55 25.08 -4.44 -28.78
CA ARG A 55 24.54 -3.22 -28.22
C ARG A 55 23.14 -3.45 -27.60
N SER A 56 22.28 -4.21 -28.28
CA SER A 56 20.92 -4.46 -27.82
C SER A 56 20.87 -5.38 -26.60
N TYR A 57 21.70 -6.42 -26.61
CA TYR A 57 21.82 -7.33 -25.47
C TYR A 57 22.32 -6.61 -24.22
N PHE A 58 23.39 -5.86 -24.32
CA PHE A 58 23.94 -5.08 -23.21
C PHE A 58 22.94 -4.03 -22.71
N ALA A 59 22.29 -3.29 -23.64
CA ALA A 59 21.28 -2.32 -23.27
C ALA A 59 20.13 -2.96 -22.48
N ASN A 60 19.58 -4.07 -22.95
CA ASN A 60 18.51 -4.78 -22.27
C ASN A 60 18.94 -5.32 -20.90
N LYS A 61 20.16 -5.87 -20.80
CA LYS A 61 20.70 -6.37 -19.55
C LYS A 61 20.93 -5.24 -18.53
N TRP A 62 21.40 -4.10 -18.99
CA TRP A 62 21.57 -2.92 -18.15
C TRP A 62 20.22 -2.35 -17.68
N VAL A 63 19.23 -2.27 -18.57
CA VAL A 63 17.88 -1.83 -18.21
C VAL A 63 17.28 -2.76 -17.17
N SER A 64 17.44 -4.08 -17.34
CA SER A 64 16.95 -5.06 -16.35
C SER A 64 17.64 -4.89 -15.01
N ALA A 65 18.97 -4.78 -14.98
CA ALA A 65 19.72 -4.59 -13.73
C ALA A 65 19.33 -3.29 -13.02
N ILE A 66 19.20 -2.18 -13.77
CA ILE A 66 18.78 -0.90 -13.19
C ILE A 66 17.34 -0.98 -12.66
N ASN A 67 16.47 -1.70 -13.35
CA ASN A 67 15.10 -1.90 -12.90
C ASN A 67 15.03 -2.70 -11.57
N ASP A 68 15.85 -3.75 -11.45
CA ASP A 68 15.93 -4.55 -10.22
C ASP A 68 16.50 -3.73 -9.05
N ASP A 69 17.57 -2.97 -9.31
CA ASP A 69 18.15 -2.04 -8.32
C ASP A 69 17.15 -0.94 -7.93
N PHE A 70 16.35 -0.44 -8.88
CA PHE A 70 15.30 0.55 -8.61
C PHE A 70 14.27 0.03 -7.61
N TYR A 71 13.72 -1.17 -7.82
CA TYR A 71 12.76 -1.74 -6.88
C TYR A 71 13.39 -1.98 -5.50
N LEU A 72 14.63 -2.45 -5.45
CA LEU A 72 15.35 -2.63 -4.19
C LEU A 72 15.49 -1.30 -3.44
N ILE A 73 15.95 -0.26 -4.12
CA ILE A 73 16.10 1.09 -3.53
C ILE A 73 14.74 1.64 -3.08
N LEU A 74 13.70 1.47 -3.88
CA LEU A 74 12.34 1.91 -3.57
C LEU A 74 11.79 1.21 -2.31
N TYR A 75 12.01 -0.09 -2.15
CA TYR A 75 11.60 -0.81 -0.95
C TYR A 75 12.41 -0.39 0.28
N ILE A 76 13.73 -0.28 0.16
CA ILE A 76 14.60 0.15 1.27
C ILE A 76 14.25 1.57 1.70
N SER A 77 14.12 2.51 0.75
CA SER A 77 13.76 3.90 1.06
C SER A 77 12.39 4.01 1.69
N SER A 78 11.39 3.30 1.15
CA SER A 78 10.04 3.25 1.72
C SER A 78 10.03 2.73 3.16
N PHE A 79 10.83 1.69 3.42
CA PHE A 79 10.98 1.14 4.76
C PHE A 79 11.63 2.15 5.72
N LEU A 80 12.73 2.78 5.31
CA LEU A 80 13.40 3.79 6.12
C LEU A 80 12.50 4.99 6.42
N ILE A 81 11.77 5.50 5.41
CA ILE A 81 10.81 6.59 5.56
C ILE A 81 9.70 6.20 6.53
N PHE A 82 9.14 4.99 6.37
CA PHE A 82 8.10 4.51 7.28
C PHE A 82 8.57 4.48 8.73
N PHE A 83 9.77 3.98 8.99
CA PHE A 83 10.34 3.93 10.35
C PHE A 83 10.69 5.32 10.89
N ALA A 84 11.22 6.21 10.05
CA ALA A 84 11.50 7.59 10.44
C ALA A 84 10.21 8.32 10.84
N LEU A 85 9.14 8.16 10.07
CA LEU A 85 7.82 8.71 10.39
C LEU A 85 7.24 8.09 11.66
N TRP A 86 7.39 6.77 11.84
CA TRP A 86 6.92 6.09 13.04
C TRP A 86 7.65 6.58 14.29
N PHE A 87 8.95 6.73 14.21
CA PHE A 87 9.75 7.29 15.30
C PHE A 87 9.37 8.75 15.60
N SER A 88 9.15 9.56 14.55
CA SER A 88 8.78 10.97 14.67
C SER A 88 7.39 11.17 15.30
N TYR A 89 6.40 10.43 14.86
CA TYR A 89 5.02 10.57 15.34
C TYR A 89 4.72 9.76 16.60
N GLY A 90 5.49 8.73 16.90
CA GLY A 90 5.29 7.84 18.05
C GLY A 90 3.98 7.03 18.01
N ARG A 91 3.19 7.14 16.91
CA ARG A 91 1.90 6.48 16.73
C ARG A 91 1.79 5.94 15.31
N ILE A 92 1.51 4.65 15.21
CA ILE A 92 1.44 3.97 13.92
C ILE A 92 0.30 4.49 13.02
N GLU A 93 -0.79 4.96 13.62
CA GLU A 93 -1.92 5.54 12.90
C GLU A 93 -1.50 6.82 12.14
N LEU A 94 -0.75 7.70 12.80
CA LEU A 94 -0.25 8.93 12.17
C LEU A 94 0.77 8.62 11.09
N THR A 95 1.61 7.63 11.33
CA THR A 95 2.57 7.13 10.34
C THR A 95 1.86 6.62 9.09
N LEU A 96 0.87 5.75 9.25
CA LEU A 96 0.08 5.23 8.13
C LEU A 96 -0.67 6.33 7.38
N MET A 97 -1.24 7.30 8.10
CA MET A 97 -1.92 8.45 7.47
C MET A 97 -0.96 9.34 6.69
N SER A 98 0.31 9.40 7.06
CA SER A 98 1.35 10.14 6.34
C SER A 98 1.91 9.34 5.17
N PHE A 99 2.10 8.05 5.33
CA PHE A 99 2.72 7.17 4.36
C PHE A 99 1.75 6.76 3.23
N LEU A 100 0.47 6.47 3.54
CA LEU A 100 -0.51 6.01 2.56
C LEU A 100 -0.72 6.97 1.37
N PRO A 101 -0.86 8.30 1.58
CA PRO A 101 -0.98 9.24 0.46
C PRO A 101 0.21 9.23 -0.49
N MET A 102 1.41 8.97 0.02
CA MET A 102 2.62 8.83 -0.79
C MET A 102 2.51 7.63 -1.75
N LEU A 103 2.08 6.47 -1.23
CA LEU A 103 1.83 5.30 -2.08
C LEU A 103 0.73 5.57 -3.12
N ILE A 104 -0.34 6.29 -2.73
CA ILE A 104 -1.41 6.67 -3.65
C ILE A 104 -0.87 7.58 -4.77
N SER A 105 -0.02 8.56 -4.43
CA SER A 105 0.64 9.41 -5.44
C SER A 105 1.44 8.58 -6.43
N TRP A 106 2.19 7.59 -5.95
CA TRP A 106 2.96 6.68 -6.78
C TRP A 106 2.07 5.90 -7.75
N VAL A 107 0.99 5.30 -7.26
CA VAL A 107 0.02 4.58 -8.11
C VAL A 107 -0.60 5.50 -9.16
N ILE A 108 -0.91 6.75 -8.80
CA ILE A 108 -1.44 7.76 -9.74
C ILE A 108 -0.42 8.09 -10.82
N ILE A 109 0.86 8.27 -10.46
CA ILE A 109 1.94 8.54 -11.42
C ILE A 109 2.07 7.37 -12.41
N LEU A 110 2.11 6.14 -11.92
CA LEU A 110 2.17 4.96 -12.77
C LEU A 110 0.94 4.86 -13.71
N GLY A 111 -0.24 5.14 -13.19
CA GLY A 111 -1.48 5.17 -13.98
C GLY A 111 -1.46 6.24 -15.07
N LEU A 112 -0.99 7.44 -14.75
CA LEU A 112 -0.85 8.52 -15.74
C LEU A 112 0.18 8.19 -16.81
N MET A 113 1.33 7.61 -16.45
CA MET A 113 2.32 7.15 -17.42
C MET A 113 1.74 6.10 -18.35
N GLY A 114 0.98 5.13 -17.83
CA GLY A 114 0.31 4.12 -18.65
C GLY A 114 -0.72 4.71 -19.61
N ILE A 115 -1.54 5.67 -19.16
CA ILE A 115 -2.54 6.34 -20.03
C ILE A 115 -1.87 7.15 -21.15
N LEU A 116 -0.75 7.81 -20.85
CA LEU A 116 -0.02 8.64 -21.79
C LEU A 116 0.94 7.84 -22.68
N GLY A 117 1.07 6.54 -22.49
CA GLY A 117 2.00 5.70 -23.24
C GLY A 117 3.47 6.03 -22.97
N ILE A 118 3.79 6.56 -21.78
CA ILE A 118 5.17 6.88 -21.41
C ILE A 118 5.81 5.63 -20.83
N GLU A 119 6.76 5.06 -21.56
CA GLU A 119 7.51 3.89 -21.14
C GLU A 119 8.63 4.27 -20.15
N PHE A 120 8.93 3.35 -19.24
CA PHE A 120 10.09 3.49 -18.38
C PHE A 120 11.38 3.38 -19.18
N ASN A 121 12.26 4.35 -19.01
CA ASN A 121 13.65 4.32 -19.47
C ASN A 121 14.58 4.48 -18.28
N ILE A 122 15.86 4.21 -18.46
CA ILE A 122 16.88 4.27 -17.39
C ILE A 122 16.84 5.59 -16.62
N ILE A 123 16.61 6.69 -17.31
CA ILE A 123 16.69 8.02 -16.74
C ILE A 123 15.41 8.35 -15.97
N ASN A 124 14.24 8.02 -16.51
CA ASN A 124 12.98 8.33 -15.84
C ASN A 124 12.68 7.41 -14.64
N ILE A 125 13.27 6.20 -14.61
CA ILE A 125 13.25 5.33 -13.43
C ILE A 125 13.95 6.02 -12.24
N ILE A 126 15.15 6.56 -12.45
CA ILE A 126 15.89 7.29 -11.40
C ILE A 126 15.08 8.50 -10.91
N LEU A 127 14.50 9.24 -11.85
CA LEU A 127 13.70 10.42 -11.52
C LEU A 127 12.43 10.09 -10.73
N SER A 128 11.78 8.98 -11.02
CA SER A 128 10.58 8.58 -10.29
C SER A 128 10.86 8.30 -8.82
N THR A 129 12.04 7.77 -8.48
CA THR A 129 12.49 7.63 -7.09
C THR A 129 12.65 9.00 -6.41
N PHE A 130 13.17 9.99 -7.13
CA PHE A 130 13.32 11.35 -6.62
C PHE A 130 11.97 12.03 -6.35
N ILE A 131 11.00 11.87 -7.26
CA ILE A 131 9.63 12.39 -7.06
C ILE A 131 8.96 11.75 -5.86
N PHE A 132 9.20 10.46 -5.63
CA PHE A 132 8.72 9.75 -4.46
C PHE A 132 9.24 10.39 -3.16
N GLY A 133 10.52 10.73 -3.08
CA GLY A 133 11.11 11.42 -1.92
C GLY A 133 10.52 12.82 -1.68
N ILE A 134 10.40 13.65 -2.73
CA ILE A 134 9.80 15.00 -2.60
C ILE A 134 8.33 14.90 -2.16
N GLY A 135 7.61 13.88 -2.62
CA GLY A 135 6.23 13.63 -2.21
C GLY A 135 6.08 13.39 -0.72
N ASP A 136 7.08 12.78 -0.11
CA ASP A 136 7.10 12.54 1.33
C ASP A 136 7.27 13.84 2.12
N ASP A 137 8.17 14.73 1.70
CA ASP A 137 8.38 16.04 2.34
C ASP A 137 7.08 16.86 2.39
N PHE A 138 6.38 16.99 1.27
CA PHE A 138 5.09 17.70 1.24
C PHE A 138 4.05 17.03 2.13
N SER A 139 4.16 15.74 2.22
CA SER A 139 3.35 14.91 3.09
C SER A 139 3.54 15.26 4.56
N ILE A 140 4.76 15.35 5.00
CA ILE A 140 5.12 15.68 6.40
C ILE A 140 4.61 17.08 6.74
N PHE A 141 4.85 18.08 5.89
CA PHE A 141 4.40 19.45 6.14
C PHE A 141 2.88 19.58 6.27
N ILE A 142 2.10 18.90 5.42
CA ILE A 142 0.64 18.92 5.53
C ILE A 142 0.19 18.23 6.83
N MET A 143 0.81 17.11 7.20
CA MET A 143 0.46 16.42 8.44
C MET A 143 0.78 17.27 9.68
N ASP A 144 1.94 17.91 9.71
CA ASP A 144 2.31 18.82 10.79
C ASP A 144 1.32 19.99 10.89
N GLY A 145 0.98 20.63 9.76
CA GLY A 145 -0.04 21.67 9.73
C GLY A 145 -1.42 21.23 10.21
N LEU A 146 -1.85 19.99 9.89
CA LEU A 146 -3.10 19.41 10.36
C LEU A 146 -3.06 19.12 11.86
N GLN A 147 -1.97 18.57 12.37
CA GLN A 147 -1.78 18.30 13.79
C GLN A 147 -1.74 19.59 14.60
N ASN A 148 -0.99 20.60 14.15
CA ASN A 148 -0.92 21.89 14.82
C ASN A 148 -2.30 22.56 14.85
N LYS A 149 -3.03 22.56 13.73
CA LYS A 149 -4.40 23.07 13.69
C LYS A 149 -5.32 22.34 14.68
N TYR A 150 -5.18 21.02 14.79
CA TYR A 150 -5.99 20.19 15.69
C TYR A 150 -5.65 20.46 17.18
N ARG A 151 -4.36 20.62 17.52
CA ARG A 151 -3.88 20.78 18.89
C ARG A 151 -4.02 22.21 19.43
N THR A 152 -3.74 23.21 18.62
CA THR A 152 -3.62 24.61 19.05
C THR A 152 -4.65 25.53 18.42
N GLY A 153 -5.41 25.07 17.42
CA GLY A 153 -6.32 25.91 16.64
C GLY A 153 -5.63 26.88 15.67
N GLN A 154 -4.31 26.93 15.63
CA GLN A 154 -3.56 27.86 14.79
C GLN A 154 -3.70 27.54 13.30
N LYS A 155 -3.76 28.58 12.46
CA LYS A 155 -3.92 28.45 11.00
C LYS A 155 -2.60 28.20 10.26
N VAL A 156 -1.66 27.48 10.87
CA VAL A 156 -0.33 27.15 10.29
C VAL A 156 -0.46 26.34 9.00
N LEU A 157 -1.52 25.53 8.88
CA LEU A 157 -1.77 24.71 7.68
C LEU A 157 -1.81 25.54 6.38
N ASN A 158 -2.34 26.77 6.41
CA ASN A 158 -2.40 27.61 5.21
C ASN A 158 -1.00 28.04 4.77
N SER A 159 -0.14 28.39 5.73
CA SER A 159 1.26 28.74 5.46
C SER A 159 2.02 27.57 4.84
N HIS A 160 1.86 26.35 5.41
CA HIS A 160 2.45 25.15 4.83
C HIS A 160 1.96 24.86 3.40
N LYS A 161 0.65 25.00 3.15
CA LYS A 161 0.11 24.85 1.80
C LYS A 161 0.73 25.85 0.82
N THR A 162 0.85 27.10 1.23
CA THR A 162 1.46 28.15 0.38
C THR A 162 2.92 27.82 0.08
N ALA A 163 3.69 27.40 1.09
CA ALA A 163 5.09 27.00 0.91
C ALA A 163 5.23 25.81 -0.06
N ILE A 164 4.40 24.78 0.11
CA ILE A 164 4.38 23.59 -0.78
C ILE A 164 4.03 24.00 -2.21
N PHE A 165 3.02 24.90 -2.38
CA PHE A 165 2.64 25.36 -3.71
C PHE A 165 3.81 26.04 -4.43
N PHE A 166 4.50 26.99 -3.77
CA PHE A 166 5.64 27.66 -4.37
C PHE A 166 6.82 26.71 -4.62
N SER A 167 7.11 25.79 -3.71
CA SER A 167 8.15 24.78 -3.90
C SER A 167 7.83 23.87 -5.11
N ALA A 168 6.61 23.37 -5.20
CA ALA A 168 6.18 22.56 -6.34
C ALA A 168 6.21 23.36 -7.64
N PHE A 169 5.74 24.62 -7.62
CA PHE A 169 5.74 25.49 -8.79
C PHE A 169 7.15 25.74 -9.31
N THR A 170 8.10 26.10 -8.45
CA THR A 170 9.50 26.31 -8.85
C THR A 170 10.13 25.04 -9.41
N THR A 171 9.84 23.87 -8.82
CA THR A 171 10.31 22.59 -9.33
C THR A 171 9.70 22.27 -10.70
N VAL A 172 8.39 22.49 -10.88
CA VAL A 172 7.72 22.28 -12.17
C VAL A 172 8.29 23.22 -13.24
N VAL A 173 8.56 24.49 -12.92
CA VAL A 173 9.16 25.45 -13.86
C VAL A 173 10.58 25.02 -14.21
N GLY A 174 11.40 24.66 -13.21
CA GLY A 174 12.81 24.27 -13.42
C GLY A 174 12.93 22.99 -14.25
N MET A 175 12.22 21.94 -13.87
CA MET A 175 12.21 20.67 -14.63
C MET A 175 11.43 20.80 -15.95
N GLY A 176 10.40 21.64 -15.99
CA GLY A 176 9.58 21.91 -17.17
C GLY A 176 10.38 22.53 -18.31
N ALA A 177 11.41 23.30 -18.00
CA ALA A 177 12.30 23.86 -19.03
C ALA A 177 12.95 22.76 -19.92
N LEU A 178 13.11 21.54 -19.39
CA LEU A 178 13.66 20.41 -20.14
C LEU A 178 12.72 19.89 -21.24
N VAL A 179 11.44 20.28 -21.27
CA VAL A 179 10.50 19.95 -22.37
C VAL A 179 11.04 20.47 -23.72
N PHE A 180 11.73 21.62 -23.69
CA PHE A 180 12.31 22.25 -24.88
C PHE A 180 13.67 21.64 -25.30
N ALA A 181 14.17 20.64 -24.57
CA ALA A 181 15.43 20.00 -24.94
C ALA A 181 15.28 19.19 -26.21
N LYS A 182 16.33 19.09 -27.01
CA LYS A 182 16.34 18.28 -28.25
C LYS A 182 16.44 16.77 -27.98
N HIS A 183 16.91 16.37 -26.82
CA HIS A 183 17.13 14.97 -26.49
C HIS A 183 15.84 14.35 -25.92
N PRO A 184 15.31 13.25 -26.49
CA PRO A 184 14.04 12.65 -26.05
C PRO A 184 14.02 12.24 -24.57
N ALA A 185 15.16 11.79 -24.04
CA ALA A 185 15.24 11.42 -22.64
C ALA A 185 15.02 12.61 -21.69
N LEU A 186 15.52 13.82 -22.05
CA LEU A 186 15.28 15.03 -21.25
C LEU A 186 13.82 15.48 -21.28
N GLN A 187 13.16 15.33 -22.44
CA GLN A 187 11.72 15.56 -22.56
C GLN A 187 10.92 14.61 -21.68
N SER A 188 11.27 13.33 -21.69
CA SER A 188 10.64 12.32 -20.84
C SER A 188 10.81 12.64 -19.35
N ILE A 189 11.99 13.06 -18.90
CA ILE A 189 12.27 13.54 -17.55
C ILE A 189 11.31 14.66 -17.18
N SER A 190 11.22 15.67 -18.04
CA SER A 190 10.36 16.84 -17.78
C SER A 190 8.90 16.46 -17.63
N LEU A 191 8.36 15.66 -18.53
CA LEU A 191 6.97 15.23 -18.51
C LEU A 191 6.64 14.48 -17.22
N ILE A 192 7.49 13.50 -16.84
CA ILE A 192 7.28 12.72 -15.62
C ILE A 192 7.41 13.59 -14.38
N SER A 193 8.35 14.54 -14.36
CA SER A 193 8.49 15.48 -13.24
C SER A 193 7.26 16.36 -13.07
N ILE A 194 6.73 16.91 -14.13
CA ILE A 194 5.52 17.74 -14.10
C ILE A 194 4.33 16.93 -13.61
N LEU A 195 4.09 15.75 -14.23
CA LEU A 195 2.98 14.88 -13.86
C LEU A 195 3.08 14.39 -12.42
N GLY A 196 4.28 13.95 -12.03
CA GLY A 196 4.55 13.48 -10.68
C GLY A 196 4.35 14.56 -9.63
N MET A 197 4.86 15.78 -9.87
CA MET A 197 4.71 16.89 -8.96
C MET A 197 3.24 17.31 -8.79
N ILE A 198 2.49 17.38 -9.90
CA ILE A 198 1.05 17.68 -9.86
C ILE A 198 0.30 16.61 -9.07
N ALA A 199 0.57 15.32 -9.33
CA ALA A 199 -0.07 14.22 -8.63
C ALA A 199 0.21 14.26 -7.12
N VAL A 200 1.46 14.45 -6.73
CA VAL A 200 1.88 14.55 -5.32
C VAL A 200 1.19 15.71 -4.60
N VAL A 201 1.17 16.90 -5.19
CA VAL A 201 0.52 18.09 -4.59
C VAL A 201 -0.99 17.89 -4.46
N LEU A 202 -1.64 17.35 -5.50
CA LEU A 202 -3.08 17.07 -5.46
C LEU A 202 -3.42 16.07 -4.34
N VAL A 203 -2.66 14.98 -4.23
CA VAL A 203 -2.86 13.99 -3.17
C VAL A 203 -2.60 14.58 -1.79
N ALA A 204 -1.53 15.34 -1.63
CA ALA A 204 -1.21 15.98 -0.36
C ALA A 204 -2.31 16.95 0.09
N TYR A 205 -2.92 17.69 -0.84
CA TYR A 205 -3.95 18.69 -0.51
C TYR A 205 -5.35 18.11 -0.35
N THR A 206 -5.66 16.98 -0.99
CA THR A 206 -7.00 16.38 -0.99
C THR A 206 -7.09 15.18 -0.08
N ILE A 207 -6.34 14.13 -0.38
CA ILE A 207 -6.49 12.82 0.27
C ILE A 207 -6.07 12.89 1.74
N ARG A 208 -4.98 13.57 2.05
CA ARG A 208 -4.47 13.65 3.40
C ARG A 208 -5.41 14.37 4.39
N PRO A 209 -5.96 15.57 4.10
CA PRO A 209 -6.94 16.18 4.98
C PRO A 209 -8.21 15.33 5.13
N ILE A 210 -8.61 14.60 4.09
CA ILE A 210 -9.77 13.69 4.15
C ILE A 210 -9.51 12.56 5.13
N ILE A 211 -8.37 11.87 5.02
CA ILE A 211 -7.97 10.79 5.92
C ILE A 211 -7.88 11.30 7.36
N PHE A 212 -7.21 12.43 7.58
CA PHE A 212 -7.07 13.03 8.90
C PHE A 212 -8.43 13.41 9.52
N ARG A 213 -9.32 13.99 8.72
CA ARG A 213 -10.68 14.33 9.15
C ARG A 213 -11.48 13.08 9.50
N PHE A 214 -11.38 12.02 8.71
CA PHE A 214 -12.11 10.78 8.94
C PHE A 214 -11.68 10.08 10.22
N PHE A 215 -10.38 9.95 10.46
CA PHE A 215 -9.86 9.17 11.59
C PHE A 215 -9.70 9.97 12.88
N ILE A 216 -9.46 11.27 12.81
CA ILE A 216 -9.11 12.10 13.99
C ILE A 216 -10.12 13.20 14.22
N ALA A 217 -10.23 14.16 13.29
CA ALA A 217 -11.01 15.36 13.52
C ALA A 217 -12.53 15.11 13.58
N GLY A 218 -13.04 14.18 12.76
CA GLY A 218 -14.46 13.85 12.71
C GLY A 218 -14.96 13.17 14.00
N PRO A 219 -14.33 12.11 14.50
CA PRO A 219 -14.67 11.55 15.81
C PRO A 219 -14.56 12.59 16.93
N ALA A 220 -13.46 13.34 16.96
CA ALA A 220 -13.23 14.35 18.01
C ALA A 220 -14.30 15.45 18.02
N SER A 221 -14.79 15.89 16.86
CA SER A 221 -15.89 16.88 16.78
C SER A 221 -17.22 16.37 17.33
N LYS A 222 -17.37 15.04 17.47
CA LYS A 222 -18.54 14.38 18.07
C LYS A 222 -18.30 13.97 19.54
N GLY A 223 -17.19 14.43 20.15
CA GLY A 223 -16.81 14.04 21.51
C GLY A 223 -16.31 12.60 21.64
N LEU A 224 -16.05 11.92 20.53
CA LEU A 224 -15.53 10.55 20.50
C LEU A 224 -13.99 10.56 20.40
N PRO A 225 -13.32 9.55 20.98
CA PRO A 225 -11.88 9.43 20.81
C PRO A 225 -11.51 9.17 19.35
N PRO A 226 -10.34 9.63 18.88
CA PRO A 226 -9.83 9.31 17.54
C PRO A 226 -9.76 7.81 17.31
N TYR A 227 -10.02 7.38 16.09
CA TYR A 227 -9.91 5.97 15.74
C TYR A 227 -8.45 5.51 15.84
N THR A 228 -8.23 4.42 16.55
CA THR A 228 -6.93 3.75 16.65
C THR A 228 -6.91 2.49 15.81
N LEU A 229 -5.75 2.12 15.29
CA LEU A 229 -5.58 0.89 14.53
C LEU A 229 -5.98 -0.33 15.36
N ILE A 230 -5.55 -0.36 16.62
CA ILE A 230 -5.91 -1.43 17.55
C ILE A 230 -7.42 -1.48 17.75
N GLY A 231 -8.08 -0.32 17.87
CA GLY A 231 -9.54 -0.23 17.97
C GLY A 231 -10.24 -0.76 16.75
N LEU A 232 -9.73 -0.43 15.56
CA LEU A 232 -10.27 -0.92 14.28
C LEU A 232 -10.10 -2.43 14.14
N ILE A 233 -8.90 -2.95 14.37
CA ILE A 233 -8.62 -4.40 14.34
C ILE A 233 -9.52 -5.13 15.32
N ARG A 234 -9.65 -4.63 16.54
CA ARG A 234 -10.53 -5.21 17.54
C ARG A 234 -11.99 -5.21 17.11
N THR A 235 -12.46 -4.13 16.50
CA THR A 235 -13.83 -4.05 15.99
C THR A 235 -14.06 -5.09 14.89
N VAL A 236 -13.16 -5.21 13.93
CA VAL A 236 -13.22 -6.23 12.88
C VAL A 236 -13.20 -7.64 13.45
N LEU A 237 -12.32 -7.91 14.42
CA LEU A 237 -12.25 -9.20 15.11
C LEU A 237 -13.55 -9.54 15.85
N LEU A 238 -14.17 -8.57 16.52
CA LEU A 238 -15.46 -8.76 17.19
C LEU A 238 -16.59 -9.08 16.22
N PHE A 239 -16.65 -8.39 15.08
CA PHE A 239 -17.61 -8.70 14.02
C PHE A 239 -17.38 -10.10 13.43
N LEU A 240 -16.13 -10.45 13.15
CA LEU A 240 -15.76 -11.78 12.66
C LEU A 240 -16.16 -12.87 13.67
N LEU A 241 -15.86 -12.68 14.95
CA LEU A 241 -16.24 -13.60 16.01
C LEU A 241 -17.77 -13.76 16.12
N PHE A 242 -18.50 -12.63 15.98
CA PHE A 242 -19.95 -12.66 15.95
C PHE A 242 -20.50 -13.49 14.78
N PHE A 243 -20.03 -13.25 13.55
CA PHE A 243 -20.47 -14.00 12.38
C PHE A 243 -20.10 -15.48 12.45
N ILE A 244 -18.86 -15.79 12.87
CA ILE A 244 -18.41 -17.18 13.07
C ILE A 244 -19.29 -17.84 14.15
N GLY A 245 -19.57 -17.15 15.26
CA GLY A 245 -20.46 -17.64 16.30
C GLY A 245 -21.87 -17.96 15.78
N CYS A 246 -22.44 -17.09 14.95
CA CYS A 246 -23.74 -17.33 14.29
C CYS A 246 -23.70 -18.56 13.39
N ILE A 247 -22.65 -18.72 12.58
CA ILE A 247 -22.48 -19.88 11.68
C ILE A 247 -22.38 -21.17 12.49
N VAL A 248 -21.51 -21.17 13.51
CA VAL A 248 -21.31 -22.34 14.40
C VAL A 248 -22.60 -22.72 15.09
N LEU A 249 -23.32 -21.75 15.66
CA LEU A 249 -24.63 -22.00 16.28
C LEU A 249 -25.65 -22.56 15.28
N ARG A 250 -25.66 -22.05 14.06
CA ARG A 250 -26.55 -22.54 12.99
C ARG A 250 -26.25 -24.00 12.62
N ILE A 251 -24.97 -24.32 12.43
CA ILE A 251 -24.53 -25.71 12.14
C ILE A 251 -24.91 -26.62 13.30
N LEU A 252 -24.70 -26.20 14.52
CA LEU A 252 -24.98 -26.98 15.72
C LEU A 252 -26.48 -27.23 15.89
N ILE A 253 -27.33 -26.26 15.56
CA ILE A 253 -28.79 -26.42 15.55
C ILE A 253 -29.20 -27.47 14.50
N ILE A 254 -28.62 -27.43 13.30
CA ILE A 254 -28.91 -28.38 12.22
C ILE A 254 -28.50 -29.80 12.64
N LEU A 255 -27.29 -29.95 13.25
CA LEU A 255 -26.78 -31.23 13.74
C LEU A 255 -27.64 -31.81 14.89
N LEU A 256 -28.16 -30.94 15.75
CA LEU A 256 -29.04 -31.33 16.85
C LEU A 256 -30.50 -31.67 16.40
N TYR A 257 -30.87 -31.27 15.19
CA TYR A 257 -32.22 -31.50 14.69
C TYR A 257 -32.62 -32.97 14.65
N PRO A 258 -31.85 -33.91 14.06
CA PRO A 258 -32.17 -35.32 13.98
C PRO A 258 -32.04 -36.10 15.30
N VAL A 259 -31.36 -35.55 16.31
CA VAL A 259 -31.10 -36.27 17.55
C VAL A 259 -32.38 -36.47 18.36
N PRO A 260 -32.76 -37.68 18.80
CA PRO A 260 -34.01 -37.95 19.49
C PRO A 260 -34.00 -37.55 20.97
N VAL A 261 -33.84 -36.24 21.24
CA VAL A 261 -33.85 -35.64 22.58
C VAL A 261 -35.09 -34.78 22.76
N ARG A 262 -35.65 -34.71 23.97
CA ARG A 262 -36.82 -33.86 24.28
C ARG A 262 -36.62 -32.44 23.80
N LYS A 263 -37.64 -31.87 23.08
CA LYS A 263 -37.60 -30.51 22.49
C LYS A 263 -37.11 -29.44 23.51
N GLY A 264 -37.60 -29.49 24.76
CA GLY A 264 -37.21 -28.55 25.81
C GLY A 264 -35.73 -28.64 26.25
N SER A 265 -35.09 -29.79 26.10
CA SER A 265 -33.65 -29.93 26.42
C SER A 265 -32.79 -29.38 25.30
N LYS A 266 -33.15 -29.56 24.02
CA LYS A 266 -32.47 -28.94 22.88
C LYS A 266 -32.53 -27.41 22.96
N GLN A 267 -33.72 -26.88 23.21
CA GLN A 267 -33.92 -25.43 23.34
C GLN A 267 -33.08 -24.85 24.47
N ARG A 268 -33.04 -25.49 25.64
CA ARG A 268 -32.17 -25.06 26.76
C ARG A 268 -30.69 -25.07 26.40
N LEU A 269 -30.23 -26.10 25.66
CA LEU A 269 -28.84 -26.16 25.22
C LEU A 269 -28.50 -25.01 24.26
N VAL A 270 -29.35 -24.78 23.25
CA VAL A 270 -29.15 -23.71 22.27
C VAL A 270 -29.15 -22.33 22.95
N CYS A 271 -30.11 -22.06 23.84
CA CYS A 271 -30.16 -20.80 24.58
C CYS A 271 -28.91 -20.60 25.47
N ARG A 272 -28.40 -21.69 26.09
CA ARG A 272 -27.17 -21.62 26.90
C ARG A 272 -25.93 -21.32 26.05
N LEU A 273 -25.86 -21.91 24.85
CA LEU A 273 -24.76 -21.62 23.90
C LEU A 273 -24.81 -20.20 23.40
N ILE A 274 -26.01 -19.70 23.04
CA ILE A 274 -26.19 -18.28 22.66
C ILE A 274 -25.73 -17.37 23.81
N GLN A 275 -26.13 -17.66 25.04
CA GLN A 275 -25.73 -16.89 26.21
C GLN A 275 -24.19 -16.86 26.38
N ILE A 276 -23.55 -18.02 26.26
CA ILE A 276 -22.08 -18.15 26.39
C ILE A 276 -21.38 -17.35 25.30
N THR A 277 -21.83 -17.47 24.05
CA THR A 277 -21.28 -16.75 22.90
C THR A 277 -21.42 -15.24 23.08
N CYS A 278 -22.62 -14.76 23.47
CA CYS A 278 -22.85 -13.34 23.71
C CYS A 278 -22.01 -12.81 24.88
N LYS A 279 -21.84 -13.58 25.96
CA LYS A 279 -20.93 -13.22 27.08
C LYS A 279 -19.48 -13.14 26.60
N GLY A 280 -19.02 -14.10 25.80
CA GLY A 280 -17.66 -14.10 25.24
C GLY A 280 -17.39 -12.87 24.38
N ILE A 281 -18.32 -12.51 23.50
CA ILE A 281 -18.23 -11.31 22.66
C ILE A 281 -18.16 -10.03 23.52
N LEU A 282 -19.04 -9.92 24.53
CA LEU A 282 -19.05 -8.76 25.43
C LEU A 282 -17.81 -8.65 26.32
N LEU A 283 -17.20 -9.78 26.72
CA LEU A 283 -15.93 -9.77 27.45
C LEU A 283 -14.77 -9.26 26.59
N LEU A 284 -14.76 -9.62 25.32
CA LEU A 284 -13.75 -9.14 24.36
C LEU A 284 -14.00 -7.69 23.91
N ALA A 285 -15.25 -7.20 24.03
CA ALA A 285 -15.62 -5.81 23.75
C ALA A 285 -15.19 -4.86 24.88
N THR A 286 -13.89 -4.72 25.12
CA THR A 286 -13.33 -3.91 26.23
C THR A 286 -13.71 -2.43 26.19
N ALA A 287 -14.27 -1.93 25.08
CA ALA A 287 -14.79 -0.57 24.97
C ALA A 287 -16.18 -0.41 25.63
N VAL A 288 -16.88 -1.52 25.91
CA VAL A 288 -18.19 -1.52 26.55
C VAL A 288 -18.00 -1.76 28.03
N LYS A 289 -18.24 -0.73 28.84
CA LYS A 289 -18.32 -0.88 30.30
C LYS A 289 -19.70 -1.42 30.66
N LYS A 290 -19.74 -2.61 31.22
CA LYS A 290 -20.97 -3.21 31.74
C LYS A 290 -21.05 -2.93 33.27
N GLU A 291 -22.02 -2.16 33.67
CA GLU A 291 -22.28 -1.86 35.06
C GLU A 291 -23.56 -2.58 35.52
N HIS A 292 -23.47 -3.32 36.60
CA HIS A 292 -24.57 -4.06 37.20
C HIS A 292 -25.02 -3.38 38.50
N ILE A 293 -26.10 -2.63 38.44
CA ILE A 293 -26.58 -1.87 39.59
C ILE A 293 -27.30 -2.78 40.62
N ASN A 294 -28.01 -3.80 40.15
CA ASN A 294 -28.76 -4.71 41.07
C ASN A 294 -28.74 -6.16 40.54
N LYS A 295 -27.64 -6.87 40.80
CA LYS A 295 -27.42 -8.26 40.35
C LYS A 295 -28.48 -9.26 40.86
N ALA A 296 -29.18 -8.98 41.94
CA ALA A 296 -30.22 -9.86 42.47
C ALA A 296 -31.39 -10.02 41.47
N ASN A 297 -31.73 -8.96 40.75
CA ASN A 297 -32.82 -8.95 39.79
C ASN A 297 -32.47 -9.69 38.50
N GLU A 298 -31.19 -9.92 38.19
CA GLU A 298 -30.74 -10.62 37.02
C GLU A 298 -30.92 -12.16 37.08
N ARG A 299 -31.30 -12.71 38.22
CA ARG A 299 -31.46 -14.16 38.45
C ARG A 299 -32.73 -14.75 37.83
N PHE A 300 -33.71 -13.93 37.43
CA PHE A 300 -34.98 -14.32 36.79
C PHE A 300 -35.61 -15.60 37.36
N ARG A 301 -35.84 -15.58 38.69
CA ARG A 301 -36.45 -16.74 39.39
C ARG A 301 -37.91 -16.90 39.07
N HIS A 302 -38.62 -15.82 38.72
CA HIS A 302 -40.02 -15.75 38.32
C HIS A 302 -40.14 -15.23 36.88
N PRO A 303 -41.28 -15.50 36.19
CA PRO A 303 -41.56 -14.87 34.90
C PRO A 303 -41.50 -13.35 35.04
N ALA A 304 -40.76 -12.71 34.11
CA ALA A 304 -40.54 -11.28 34.11
C ALA A 304 -40.53 -10.75 32.69
N ILE A 305 -40.96 -9.49 32.54
CA ILE A 305 -40.85 -8.75 31.28
C ILE A 305 -39.65 -7.86 31.39
N ILE A 306 -38.74 -7.96 30.40
CA ILE A 306 -37.56 -7.10 30.35
C ILE A 306 -37.89 -5.95 29.40
N ILE A 307 -37.79 -4.73 29.93
CA ILE A 307 -37.92 -3.50 29.14
C ILE A 307 -36.53 -2.91 29.01
N ALA A 308 -36.11 -2.69 27.78
CA ALA A 308 -34.81 -2.11 27.47
C ALA A 308 -34.98 -0.94 26.48
N ASN A 309 -34.20 0.12 26.70
CA ASN A 309 -34.07 1.19 25.73
C ASN A 309 -33.15 0.71 24.61
N HIS A 310 -33.70 0.48 23.41
CA HIS A 310 -32.96 -0.06 22.29
C HIS A 310 -32.31 1.06 21.46
N GLN A 311 -31.01 1.28 21.67
CA GLN A 311 -30.22 2.30 20.96
C GLN A 311 -29.11 1.71 20.07
N SER A 312 -28.75 0.44 20.30
CA SER A 312 -27.60 -0.18 19.65
C SER A 312 -27.79 -1.67 19.41
N PHE A 313 -27.15 -2.19 18.39
CA PHE A 313 -27.06 -3.64 18.15
C PHE A 313 -26.48 -4.42 19.36
N ILE A 314 -25.63 -3.76 20.16
CA ILE A 314 -25.04 -4.34 21.35
C ILE A 314 -26.10 -4.67 22.42
N ASP A 315 -27.22 -3.94 22.46
CA ASP A 315 -28.27 -4.15 23.45
C ASP A 315 -28.85 -5.56 23.38
N ILE A 316 -29.01 -6.09 22.16
CA ILE A 316 -29.45 -7.47 21.93
C ILE A 316 -28.45 -8.47 22.55
N LEU A 317 -27.15 -8.24 22.32
CA LEU A 317 -26.10 -9.09 22.89
C LEU A 317 -26.08 -9.03 24.41
N VAL A 318 -26.28 -7.86 24.98
CA VAL A 318 -26.39 -7.67 26.45
C VAL A 318 -27.57 -8.44 27.00
N LEU A 319 -28.76 -8.27 26.41
CA LEU A 319 -29.98 -9.00 26.84
C LEU A 319 -29.79 -10.51 26.78
N LEU A 320 -29.32 -11.04 25.64
CA LEU A 320 -29.07 -12.48 25.48
C LEU A 320 -27.98 -13.00 26.43
N SER A 321 -27.06 -12.14 26.87
CA SER A 321 -26.03 -12.52 27.83
C SER A 321 -26.52 -12.66 29.26
N LEU A 322 -27.66 -12.04 29.61
CA LEU A 322 -28.17 -12.02 31.01
C LEU A 322 -28.61 -13.42 31.46
N SER A 323 -29.40 -14.09 30.66
CA SER A 323 -29.94 -15.40 31.04
C SER A 323 -30.17 -16.31 29.85
N SER A 324 -29.94 -17.61 30.03
CA SER A 324 -30.32 -18.65 29.03
C SER A 324 -31.84 -18.92 28.99
N LYS A 325 -32.62 -18.26 29.80
CA LYS A 325 -34.08 -18.39 29.86
C LYS A 325 -34.82 -17.30 29.09
N ILE A 326 -34.10 -16.33 28.54
CA ILE A 326 -34.69 -15.25 27.75
C ILE A 326 -35.14 -15.82 26.41
N LEU A 327 -36.43 -15.76 26.14
CA LEU A 327 -37.06 -16.04 24.86
C LEU A 327 -37.42 -14.68 24.24
N MET A 328 -36.92 -14.44 23.03
CA MET A 328 -37.31 -13.30 22.21
C MET A 328 -38.33 -13.74 21.17
#